data_75f33b33dd9ff732a647aa81899bbc54
#
_entry.id   75f33b33dd9ff732a647aa81899bbc54
#
_cell.length_a   1.000
_cell.length_b   1.000
_cell.length_c   1.000
_cell.angle_alpha   90.00
_cell.angle_beta   90.00
_cell.angle_gamma   90.00
#
_symmetry.space_group_name_H-M   'P 1'
#
loop_
_entity.id
_entity.type
_entity.pdbx_description
1 polymer ?
#
loop_
_entity_poly.entity_id
_entity_poly.type
_entity_poly.pdbx_seq_one_letter_code
_entity_poly.pdbx_strand_id
1 'polypeptide(L)'
;MLRDWQRDCAMRALTKYQGEQSHFFCQATPGAGKTILAAEIAKRLLASNLIDLVLCFSPTLSVADSIKRTFSKTLHCTFNGGLGSIGQSLTYQSIQFLNDEFWRLLTKYRVFVVFDEIHHCSGSEMEGANAWGQQILSKVQGLATYTLALSGTPWRSDSLPIVMAEYSDPDGQLLVDYQYSLKQAIEDRVCRSPKIVLVDNEHLTITGSKEVQSFSSILELLKQTKTSYQSIIHNDEAMEYLLGLGCNKLASIRLESPNAGGLVVAASVQHAKKIQKILVTQFHQSAAIGT
;
A
#
# COMPACT_ATOMS: atom_id res chain seq x y z
N MET A 1 3.05 22.87 -4.65
CA MET A 1 4.53 22.91 -4.50
C MET A 1 4.98 21.52 -4.10
N LEU A 2 6.07 20.99 -4.66
CA LEU A 2 6.64 19.70 -4.28
C LEU A 2 7.35 19.79 -2.92
N ARG A 3 7.32 18.71 -2.16
CA ARG A 3 8.16 18.52 -0.98
C ARG A 3 9.62 18.29 -1.38
N ASP A 4 10.56 18.51 -0.47
CA ASP A 4 12.00 18.41 -0.76
C ASP A 4 12.40 17.02 -1.23
N TRP A 5 11.93 15.98 -0.55
CA TRP A 5 12.18 14.61 -0.94
C TRP A 5 11.63 14.27 -2.35
N GLN A 6 10.48 14.85 -2.73
CA GLN A 6 9.91 14.64 -4.08
C GLN A 6 10.77 15.31 -5.16
N ARG A 7 11.31 16.49 -4.87
CA ARG A 7 12.23 17.19 -5.80
C ARG A 7 13.51 16.39 -6.01
N ASP A 8 14.13 15.92 -4.91
CA ASP A 8 15.36 15.12 -4.96
C ASP A 8 15.11 13.78 -5.68
N CYS A 9 14.05 13.05 -5.33
CA CYS A 9 13.69 11.79 -5.97
C CYS A 9 13.42 11.97 -7.48
N ALA A 10 12.67 13.01 -7.87
CA ALA A 10 12.41 13.30 -9.28
C ALA A 10 13.70 13.60 -10.05
N MET A 11 14.62 14.36 -9.45
CA MET A 11 15.93 14.63 -10.05
C MET A 11 16.72 13.35 -10.29
N ARG A 12 16.81 12.46 -9.26
CA ARG A 12 17.54 11.19 -9.38
C ARG A 12 16.93 10.27 -10.44
N ALA A 13 15.59 10.20 -10.51
CA ALA A 13 14.92 9.42 -11.53
C ALA A 13 15.24 9.90 -12.95
N LEU A 14 15.18 11.21 -13.18
CA LEU A 14 15.52 11.80 -14.48
C LEU A 14 16.99 11.59 -14.84
N THR A 15 17.92 11.75 -13.89
CA THR A 15 19.34 11.50 -14.10
C THR A 15 19.58 10.02 -14.47
N LYS A 16 18.92 9.09 -13.78
CA LYS A 16 19.01 7.65 -14.08
C LYS A 16 18.51 7.34 -15.49
N TYR A 17 17.36 7.91 -15.88
CA TYR A 17 16.80 7.72 -17.22
C TYR A 17 17.70 8.32 -18.34
N GLN A 18 18.36 9.43 -18.09
CA GLN A 18 19.32 10.01 -19.02
C GLN A 18 20.60 9.18 -19.17
N GLY A 19 20.94 8.35 -18.17
CA GLY A 19 22.06 7.42 -18.16
C GLY A 19 21.74 6.05 -18.76
N GLU A 20 20.78 5.96 -19.67
CA GLU A 20 20.38 4.73 -20.41
C GLU A 20 19.69 3.65 -19.54
N GLN A 21 19.39 3.95 -18.28
CA GLN A 21 18.63 3.04 -17.43
C GLN A 21 17.13 3.37 -17.51
N SER A 22 16.32 2.36 -17.81
CA SER A 22 14.87 2.56 -18.06
C SER A 22 13.99 2.35 -16.84
N HIS A 23 14.53 1.85 -15.73
CA HIS A 23 13.75 1.51 -14.54
C HIS A 23 14.20 2.30 -13.31
N PHE A 24 13.23 2.75 -12.49
CA PHE A 24 13.47 3.42 -11.21
C PHE A 24 12.52 2.89 -10.14
N PHE A 25 13.07 2.43 -9.01
CA PHE A 25 12.31 1.94 -7.87
C PHE A 25 12.36 2.93 -6.70
N CYS A 26 11.22 3.49 -6.34
CA CYS A 26 11.08 4.42 -5.23
C CYS A 26 10.28 3.78 -4.07
N GLN A 27 10.93 3.60 -2.94
CA GLN A 27 10.28 3.29 -1.68
C GLN A 27 9.96 4.59 -0.95
N ALA A 28 8.67 4.85 -0.70
CA ALA A 28 8.27 6.01 0.10
C ALA A 28 7.07 5.66 0.97
N THR A 29 7.14 6.06 2.25
CA THR A 29 6.12 5.72 3.24
C THR A 29 4.70 6.09 2.78
N PRO A 30 3.64 5.38 3.19
CA PRO A 30 2.25 5.75 2.92
C PRO A 30 1.96 7.21 3.33
N GLY A 31 1.16 7.91 2.53
CA GLY A 31 0.85 9.34 2.78
C GLY A 31 1.93 10.34 2.37
N ALA A 32 3.12 9.89 1.95
CA ALA A 32 4.22 10.78 1.55
C ALA A 32 3.94 11.59 0.27
N GLY A 33 3.01 11.13 -0.60
CA GLY A 33 2.64 11.80 -1.85
C GLY A 33 3.31 11.20 -3.08
N LYS A 34 3.48 9.88 -3.13
CA LYS A 34 4.04 9.11 -4.26
C LYS A 34 3.40 9.46 -5.60
N THR A 35 2.07 9.59 -5.63
CA THR A 35 1.32 9.89 -6.86
C THR A 35 1.67 11.27 -7.44
N ILE A 36 1.90 12.26 -6.57
CA ILE A 36 2.32 13.62 -7.00
C ILE A 36 3.73 13.57 -7.57
N LEU A 37 4.63 12.79 -6.95
CA LEU A 37 5.98 12.55 -7.47
C LEU A 37 5.93 11.95 -8.87
N ALA A 38 5.15 10.88 -9.08
CA ALA A 38 5.02 10.22 -10.37
C ALA A 38 4.50 11.18 -11.45
N ALA A 39 3.47 11.98 -11.14
CA ALA A 39 2.92 12.97 -12.06
C ALA A 39 3.93 14.07 -12.40
N GLU A 40 4.78 14.49 -11.46
CA GLU A 40 5.85 15.47 -11.72
C GLU A 40 6.96 14.88 -12.60
N ILE A 41 7.37 13.64 -12.37
CA ILE A 41 8.34 12.96 -13.24
C ILE A 41 7.78 12.87 -14.67
N ALA A 42 6.53 12.42 -14.83
CA ALA A 42 5.86 12.38 -16.12
C ALA A 42 5.82 13.75 -16.81
N LYS A 43 5.49 14.82 -16.07
CA LYS A 43 5.48 16.19 -16.56
C LYS A 43 6.84 16.62 -17.13
N ARG A 44 7.92 16.31 -16.42
CA ARG A 44 9.27 16.66 -16.86
C ARG A 44 9.71 15.85 -18.07
N LEU A 45 9.40 14.55 -18.10
CA LEU A 45 9.69 13.68 -19.26
C LEU A 45 8.95 14.16 -20.52
N LEU A 46 7.66 14.53 -20.39
CA LEU A 46 6.88 15.13 -21.49
C LEU A 46 7.47 16.45 -21.96
N ALA A 47 7.78 17.36 -21.02
CA ALA A 47 8.35 18.65 -21.33
C ALA A 47 9.72 18.57 -22.03
N SER A 48 10.50 17.54 -21.72
CA SER A 48 11.79 17.24 -22.37
C SER A 48 11.64 16.41 -23.66
N ASN A 49 10.42 16.14 -24.10
CA ASN A 49 10.12 15.31 -25.27
C ASN A 49 10.80 13.91 -25.22
N LEU A 50 10.86 13.32 -24.02
CA LEU A 50 11.43 12.00 -23.80
C LEU A 50 10.37 10.89 -23.85
N ILE A 51 9.12 11.24 -23.65
CA ILE A 51 7.96 10.33 -23.72
C ILE A 51 6.80 10.99 -24.47
N ASP A 52 5.91 10.17 -24.99
CA ASP A 52 4.69 10.57 -25.70
C ASP A 52 3.44 10.27 -24.87
N LEU A 53 3.44 9.15 -24.12
CA LEU A 53 2.30 8.66 -23.36
C LEU A 53 2.71 8.21 -21.95
N VAL A 54 1.69 8.19 -21.05
CA VAL A 54 1.85 7.72 -19.67
C VAL A 54 0.79 6.68 -19.35
N LEU A 55 1.18 5.52 -18.83
CA LEU A 55 0.29 4.50 -18.29
C LEU A 55 0.55 4.32 -16.80
N CYS A 56 -0.53 4.25 -16.00
CA CYS A 56 -0.43 3.99 -14.56
C CYS A 56 -1.22 2.74 -14.21
N PHE A 57 -0.62 1.86 -13.40
CA PHE A 57 -1.27 0.67 -12.85
C PHE A 57 -1.32 0.74 -11.33
N SER A 58 -2.43 0.34 -10.73
CA SER A 58 -2.67 0.41 -9.29
C SER A 58 -3.55 -0.74 -8.78
N PRO A 59 -3.59 -1.02 -7.46
CA PRO A 59 -4.30 -2.19 -6.95
C PRO A 59 -5.84 -2.07 -6.98
N THR A 60 -6.39 -0.85 -6.93
CA THR A 60 -7.84 -0.65 -6.83
C THR A 60 -8.36 0.46 -7.73
N LEU A 61 -9.65 0.41 -8.07
CA LEU A 61 -10.34 1.45 -8.86
C LEU A 61 -10.27 2.82 -8.18
N SER A 62 -10.46 2.87 -6.88
CA SER A 62 -10.40 4.11 -6.09
C SER A 62 -9.02 4.78 -6.19
N VAL A 63 -7.94 3.99 -6.14
CA VAL A 63 -6.57 4.49 -6.33
C VAL A 63 -6.35 4.92 -7.78
N ALA A 64 -6.81 4.14 -8.75
CA ALA A 64 -6.72 4.49 -10.17
C ALA A 64 -7.41 5.83 -10.48
N ASP A 65 -8.60 6.07 -9.92
CA ASP A 65 -9.31 7.35 -10.05
C ASP A 65 -8.56 8.52 -9.37
N SER A 66 -7.93 8.27 -8.24
CA SER A 66 -7.11 9.27 -7.55
C SER A 66 -5.88 9.65 -8.39
N ILE A 67 -5.20 8.65 -8.98
CA ILE A 67 -4.08 8.84 -9.90
C ILE A 67 -4.54 9.65 -11.12
N LYS A 68 -5.65 9.26 -11.77
CA LYS A 68 -6.22 9.96 -12.90
C LYS A 68 -6.42 11.46 -12.60
N ARG A 69 -7.06 11.78 -11.47
CA ARG A 69 -7.28 13.18 -11.04
C ARG A 69 -5.97 13.93 -10.81
N THR A 70 -5.00 13.30 -10.15
CA THR A 70 -3.70 13.91 -9.85
C THR A 70 -2.92 14.19 -11.12
N PHE A 71 -2.86 13.22 -12.04
CA PHE A 71 -2.17 13.38 -13.31
C PHE A 71 -2.86 14.43 -14.19
N SER A 72 -4.19 14.39 -14.33
CA SER A 72 -4.93 15.42 -15.10
C SER A 72 -4.64 16.83 -14.58
N LYS A 73 -4.64 17.00 -13.26
CA LYS A 73 -4.35 18.29 -12.63
C LYS A 73 -2.90 18.74 -12.84
N THR A 74 -1.93 17.82 -12.69
CA THR A 74 -0.49 18.15 -12.76
C THR A 74 -0.03 18.41 -14.19
N LEU A 75 -0.58 17.64 -15.15
CA LEU A 75 -0.21 17.71 -16.56
C LEU A 75 -1.07 18.73 -17.36
N HIS A 76 -2.13 19.27 -16.73
CA HIS A 76 -3.08 20.19 -17.35
C HIS A 76 -3.72 19.63 -18.63
N CYS A 77 -4.03 18.32 -18.65
CA CYS A 77 -4.60 17.63 -19.79
C CYS A 77 -5.56 16.51 -19.36
N THR A 78 -6.25 15.90 -20.31
CA THR A 78 -7.06 14.71 -20.05
C THR A 78 -6.17 13.49 -19.80
N PHE A 79 -6.56 12.65 -18.83
CA PHE A 79 -5.84 11.43 -18.45
C PHE A 79 -6.86 10.28 -18.29
N ASN A 80 -7.55 9.93 -19.40
CA ASN A 80 -8.66 8.97 -19.37
C ASN A 80 -8.62 7.92 -20.49
N GLY A 81 -7.54 7.89 -21.28
CA GLY A 81 -7.37 6.97 -22.41
C GLY A 81 -8.21 7.29 -23.66
N GLY A 82 -8.99 8.38 -23.65
CA GLY A 82 -9.77 8.82 -24.81
C GLY A 82 -8.96 9.62 -25.82
N LEU A 83 -9.63 10.10 -26.86
CA LEU A 83 -9.01 10.94 -27.90
C LEU A 83 -8.39 12.19 -27.28
N GLY A 84 -7.14 12.48 -27.64
CA GLY A 84 -6.39 13.62 -27.12
C GLY A 84 -5.88 13.46 -25.68
N SER A 85 -6.06 12.28 -25.07
CA SER A 85 -5.49 11.97 -23.76
C SER A 85 -4.04 11.56 -23.93
N ILE A 86 -3.16 12.05 -23.03
CA ILE A 86 -1.76 11.65 -22.99
C ILE A 86 -1.49 10.43 -22.10
N GLY A 87 -2.54 9.80 -21.57
CA GLY A 87 -2.38 8.62 -20.77
C GLY A 87 -3.65 8.13 -20.09
N GLN A 88 -3.48 7.08 -19.31
CA GLN A 88 -4.56 6.39 -18.62
C GLN A 88 -4.08 5.78 -17.30
N SER A 89 -4.97 5.74 -16.31
CA SER A 89 -4.80 5.00 -15.08
C SER A 89 -5.72 3.79 -15.06
N LEU A 90 -5.16 2.63 -14.78
CA LEU A 90 -5.76 1.31 -14.83
C LEU A 90 -5.52 0.55 -13.52
N THR A 91 -6.29 -0.50 -13.28
CA THR A 91 -6.00 -1.43 -12.17
C THR A 91 -5.17 -2.61 -12.65
N TYR A 92 -4.44 -3.27 -11.72
CA TYR A 92 -3.75 -4.53 -12.06
C TYR A 92 -4.70 -5.60 -12.57
N GLN A 93 -5.94 -5.66 -12.04
CA GLN A 93 -6.95 -6.60 -12.52
C GLN A 93 -7.34 -6.37 -13.99
N SER A 94 -7.29 -5.13 -14.46
CA SER A 94 -7.65 -4.82 -15.85
C SER A 94 -6.60 -5.26 -16.86
N ILE A 95 -5.36 -5.52 -16.45
CA ILE A 95 -4.26 -5.91 -17.32
C ILE A 95 -4.62 -7.15 -18.16
N GLN A 96 -5.26 -8.14 -17.56
CA GLN A 96 -5.65 -9.38 -18.22
C GLN A 96 -6.70 -9.20 -19.35
N PHE A 97 -7.40 -8.07 -19.37
CA PHE A 97 -8.41 -7.76 -20.38
C PHE A 97 -7.90 -6.84 -21.49
N LEU A 98 -6.66 -6.38 -21.40
CA LEU A 98 -6.03 -5.55 -22.41
C LEU A 98 -5.59 -6.41 -23.61
N ASN A 99 -6.02 -6.04 -24.79
CA ASN A 99 -5.71 -6.75 -26.03
C ASN A 99 -4.30 -6.39 -26.55
N ASP A 100 -3.83 -7.15 -27.55
CA ASP A 100 -2.51 -6.91 -28.15
C ASP A 100 -2.42 -5.55 -28.85
N GLU A 101 -3.53 -4.99 -29.29
CA GLU A 101 -3.58 -3.66 -29.91
C GLU A 101 -3.23 -2.56 -28.88
N PHE A 102 -3.74 -2.69 -27.65
CA PHE A 102 -3.34 -1.82 -26.54
C PHE A 102 -1.84 -1.91 -26.27
N TRP A 103 -1.27 -3.12 -26.21
CA TRP A 103 0.14 -3.31 -25.92
C TRP A 103 1.06 -2.82 -27.02
N ARG A 104 0.58 -2.75 -28.29
CA ARG A 104 1.33 -2.11 -29.38
C ARG A 104 1.64 -0.63 -29.13
N LEU A 105 0.96 0.03 -28.21
CA LEU A 105 1.30 1.40 -27.80
C LEU A 105 2.74 1.50 -27.29
N LEU A 106 3.24 0.47 -26.58
CA LEU A 106 4.60 0.45 -26.03
C LEU A 106 5.69 0.33 -27.11
N THR A 107 5.35 -0.18 -28.29
CA THR A 107 6.28 -0.29 -29.43
C THR A 107 6.15 0.86 -30.41
N LYS A 108 5.00 1.56 -30.45
CA LYS A 108 4.74 2.67 -31.37
C LYS A 108 5.11 4.03 -30.77
N TYR A 109 5.01 4.18 -29.47
CA TYR A 109 5.20 5.42 -28.75
C TYR A 109 6.21 5.23 -27.62
N ARG A 110 6.86 6.32 -27.22
CA ARG A 110 7.70 6.34 -26.03
C ARG A 110 6.79 6.45 -24.81
N VAL A 111 6.65 5.35 -24.09
CA VAL A 111 5.69 5.24 -22.99
C VAL A 111 6.41 5.21 -21.66
N PHE A 112 5.97 6.06 -20.72
CA PHE A 112 6.32 6.00 -19.32
C PHE A 112 5.27 5.19 -18.55
N VAL A 113 5.68 4.12 -17.90
CA VAL A 113 4.78 3.25 -17.13
C VAL A 113 5.04 3.40 -15.63
N VAL A 114 3.99 3.70 -14.87
CA VAL A 114 4.02 3.86 -13.42
C VAL A 114 3.27 2.71 -12.76
N PHE A 115 3.91 2.05 -11.81
CA PHE A 115 3.33 1.00 -10.99
C PHE A 115 3.18 1.50 -9.56
N ASP A 116 1.94 1.74 -9.11
CA ASP A 116 1.68 2.13 -7.73
C ASP A 116 1.41 0.88 -6.88
N GLU A 117 2.06 0.81 -5.72
CA GLU A 117 2.07 -0.35 -4.82
C GLU A 117 2.47 -1.65 -5.56
N ILE A 118 3.60 -1.62 -6.26
CA ILE A 118 4.13 -2.71 -7.12
C ILE A 118 4.29 -4.05 -6.38
N HIS A 119 4.39 -4.04 -5.04
CA HIS A 119 4.49 -5.25 -4.23
C HIS A 119 3.27 -6.19 -4.36
N HIS A 120 2.16 -5.75 -4.94
CA HIS A 120 1.05 -6.64 -5.32
C HIS A 120 1.40 -7.56 -6.50
N CYS A 121 2.46 -7.26 -7.26
CA CYS A 121 2.92 -8.05 -8.40
C CYS A 121 4.19 -8.81 -8.02
N SER A 122 4.15 -10.14 -8.11
CA SER A 122 5.28 -11.01 -7.75
C SER A 122 5.86 -11.74 -8.95
N GLY A 123 7.14 -12.08 -8.84
CA GLY A 123 7.89 -12.93 -9.75
C GLY A 123 9.10 -12.22 -10.34
N SER A 124 10.23 -12.94 -10.38
CA SER A 124 11.43 -12.56 -11.13
C SER A 124 11.43 -13.17 -12.52
N GLU A 125 10.76 -14.32 -12.69
CA GLU A 125 10.62 -15.09 -13.92
C GLU A 125 9.14 -15.46 -14.14
N MET A 126 8.80 -15.79 -15.40
CA MET A 126 7.41 -16.08 -15.80
C MET A 126 6.79 -17.23 -15.00
N GLU A 127 7.55 -18.30 -14.73
CA GLU A 127 7.03 -19.50 -14.05
C GLU A 127 6.71 -19.28 -12.57
N GLY A 128 7.44 -18.37 -11.90
CA GLY A 128 7.23 -18.04 -10.46
C GLY A 128 6.37 -16.81 -10.21
N ALA A 129 5.92 -16.13 -11.25
CA ALA A 129 5.19 -14.89 -11.13
C ALA A 129 3.68 -15.12 -10.91
N ASN A 130 3.04 -14.24 -10.14
CA ASN A 130 1.58 -14.20 -10.11
C ASN A 130 1.02 -13.66 -11.45
N ALA A 131 -0.29 -13.80 -11.67
CA ALA A 131 -0.91 -13.44 -12.96
C ALA A 131 -0.60 -11.99 -13.40
N TRP A 132 -0.51 -11.05 -12.48
CA TRP A 132 -0.18 -9.66 -12.79
C TRP A 132 1.32 -9.48 -13.09
N GLY A 133 2.19 -10.15 -12.31
CA GLY A 133 3.63 -10.17 -12.53
C GLY A 133 3.98 -10.74 -13.91
N GLN A 134 3.37 -11.85 -14.32
CA GLN A 134 3.55 -12.46 -15.65
C GLN A 134 3.22 -11.46 -16.77
N GLN A 135 2.11 -10.73 -16.66
CA GLN A 135 1.75 -9.74 -17.66
C GLN A 135 2.74 -8.56 -17.71
N ILE A 136 3.21 -8.08 -16.55
CA ILE A 136 4.22 -7.01 -16.51
C ILE A 136 5.53 -7.47 -17.14
N LEU A 137 6.03 -8.67 -16.80
CA LEU A 137 7.24 -9.21 -17.36
C LEU A 137 7.15 -9.40 -18.89
N SER A 138 6.02 -9.91 -19.38
CA SER A 138 5.85 -10.22 -20.81
C SER A 138 5.48 -9.03 -21.69
N LYS A 139 4.74 -8.05 -21.14
CA LYS A 139 4.11 -6.98 -21.93
C LYS A 139 4.72 -5.59 -21.69
N VAL A 140 5.42 -5.37 -20.58
CA VAL A 140 5.94 -4.05 -20.21
C VAL A 140 7.45 -4.03 -20.06
N GLN A 141 8.03 -5.04 -19.41
CA GLN A 141 9.49 -5.10 -19.20
C GLN A 141 10.24 -5.15 -20.55
N GLY A 142 11.17 -4.23 -20.72
CA GLY A 142 11.95 -4.11 -21.98
C GLY A 142 11.20 -3.46 -23.16
N LEU A 143 9.89 -3.17 -23.04
CA LEU A 143 9.10 -2.50 -24.08
C LEU A 143 8.75 -1.05 -23.72
N ALA A 144 8.51 -0.76 -22.45
CA ALA A 144 8.29 0.60 -21.97
C ALA A 144 9.60 1.41 -22.08
N THR A 145 9.50 2.67 -22.49
CA THR A 145 10.66 3.57 -22.57
C THR A 145 11.24 3.82 -21.20
N TYR A 146 10.36 4.14 -20.23
CA TYR A 146 10.73 4.27 -18.82
C TYR A 146 9.67 3.65 -17.92
N THR A 147 10.10 3.14 -16.78
CA THR A 147 9.23 2.56 -15.76
C THR A 147 9.56 3.13 -14.38
N LEU A 148 8.53 3.40 -13.59
CA LEU A 148 8.62 3.85 -12.19
C LEU A 148 7.83 2.89 -11.31
N ALA A 149 8.52 2.19 -10.43
CA ALA A 149 7.92 1.35 -9.41
C ALA A 149 7.83 2.12 -8.09
N LEU A 150 6.64 2.15 -7.49
CA LEU A 150 6.36 2.83 -6.22
C LEU A 150 5.85 1.82 -5.20
N SER A 151 6.38 1.84 -4.00
CA SER A 151 5.84 1.09 -2.86
C SER A 151 6.11 1.81 -1.54
N GLY A 152 5.16 1.70 -0.61
CA GLY A 152 5.39 2.13 0.78
C GLY A 152 5.86 0.98 1.67
N THR A 153 5.52 -0.23 1.29
CA THR A 153 5.75 -1.48 2.02
C THR A 153 6.29 -2.55 1.06
N PRO A 154 7.55 -2.44 0.62
CA PRO A 154 8.10 -3.29 -0.44
C PRO A 154 8.47 -4.68 0.09
N TRP A 155 7.52 -5.35 0.71
CA TRP A 155 7.62 -6.75 1.14
C TRP A 155 6.31 -7.47 0.91
N ARG A 156 6.38 -8.78 0.83
CA ARG A 156 5.26 -9.67 0.58
C ARG A 156 5.18 -10.75 1.65
N SER A 157 3.96 -11.16 1.99
CA SER A 157 3.70 -12.25 2.95
C SER A 157 4.06 -13.64 2.42
N ASP A 158 4.09 -13.80 1.09
CA ASP A 158 4.45 -15.06 0.42
C ASP A 158 5.94 -15.22 0.14
N SER A 159 6.77 -14.23 0.55
CA SER A 159 8.22 -14.20 0.35
C SER A 159 8.67 -14.28 -1.12
N LEU A 160 7.74 -14.12 -2.08
CA LEU A 160 8.10 -14.06 -3.50
C LEU A 160 8.71 -12.70 -3.84
N PRO A 161 9.66 -12.65 -4.78
CA PRO A 161 10.26 -11.38 -5.21
C PRO A 161 9.20 -10.49 -5.86
N ILE A 162 9.35 -9.18 -5.68
CA ILE A 162 8.53 -8.17 -6.36
C ILE A 162 9.00 -8.07 -7.80
N VAL A 163 8.06 -8.00 -8.73
CA VAL A 163 8.38 -7.90 -10.16
C VAL A 163 9.18 -6.62 -10.46
N MET A 164 10.18 -6.72 -11.33
CA MET A 164 11.10 -5.63 -11.70
C MET A 164 11.92 -5.05 -10.53
N ALA A 165 11.97 -5.74 -9.39
CA ALA A 165 12.81 -5.35 -8.26
C ALA A 165 14.17 -6.06 -8.32
N GLU A 166 15.20 -5.39 -7.85
CA GLU A 166 16.54 -5.93 -7.70
C GLU A 166 16.81 -6.26 -6.23
N TYR A 167 17.59 -7.32 -5.98
CA TYR A 167 17.90 -7.76 -4.63
C TYR A 167 19.41 -7.95 -4.48
N SER A 168 19.95 -7.65 -3.29
CA SER A 168 21.36 -7.87 -2.98
C SER A 168 21.68 -9.36 -2.83
N ASP A 169 22.88 -9.76 -3.22
CA ASP A 169 23.42 -11.09 -3.01
C ASP A 169 24.54 -11.00 -1.93
N PRO A 170 24.56 -11.88 -0.91
CA PRO A 170 23.68 -13.02 -0.65
C PRO A 170 22.44 -12.69 0.21
N ASP A 171 22.30 -11.47 0.72
CA ASP A 171 21.32 -11.14 1.78
C ASP A 171 19.87 -11.05 1.31
N GLY A 172 19.62 -11.00 0.00
CA GLY A 172 18.29 -10.89 -0.58
C GLY A 172 17.55 -9.61 -0.18
N GLN A 173 18.29 -8.54 0.17
CA GLN A 173 17.68 -7.26 0.51
C GLN A 173 17.27 -6.51 -0.75
N LEU A 174 16.06 -5.94 -0.74
CA LEU A 174 15.57 -5.13 -1.84
C LEU A 174 16.47 -3.90 -2.06
N LEU A 175 16.96 -3.75 -3.28
CA LEU A 175 17.68 -2.57 -3.72
C LEU A 175 16.70 -1.55 -4.29
N VAL A 176 16.72 -0.35 -3.74
CA VAL A 176 15.87 0.75 -4.20
C VAL A 176 16.72 1.95 -4.65
N ASP A 177 16.28 2.62 -5.70
CA ASP A 177 16.97 3.82 -6.20
C ASP A 177 16.78 5.02 -5.29
N TYR A 178 15.64 5.05 -4.59
CA TYR A 178 15.31 6.11 -3.66
C TYR A 178 14.50 5.56 -2.48
N GLN A 179 14.87 5.97 -1.27
CA GLN A 179 14.14 5.64 -0.06
C GLN A 179 13.74 6.91 0.71
N TYR A 180 12.44 7.03 1.00
CA TYR A 180 11.89 8.01 1.93
C TYR A 180 11.16 7.30 3.06
N SER A 181 11.87 7.12 4.17
CA SER A 181 11.43 6.32 5.31
C SER A 181 10.32 7.01 6.12
N LEU A 182 9.60 6.24 6.95
CA LEU A 182 8.65 6.79 7.92
C LEU A 182 9.33 7.73 8.91
N LYS A 183 10.57 7.43 9.33
CA LYS A 183 11.34 8.30 10.24
C LYS A 183 11.54 9.68 9.62
N GLN A 184 12.06 9.73 8.39
CA GLN A 184 12.23 10.99 7.66
C GLN A 184 10.91 11.74 7.47
N ALA A 185 9.83 11.01 7.13
CA ALA A 185 8.52 11.63 6.94
C ALA A 185 7.93 12.22 8.23
N ILE A 186 8.27 11.67 9.41
CA ILE A 186 7.90 12.22 10.71
C ILE A 186 8.75 13.47 11.02
N GLU A 187 10.06 13.40 10.80
CA GLU A 187 10.99 14.53 10.97
C GLU A 187 10.59 15.71 10.09
N ASP A 188 10.22 15.47 8.84
CA ASP A 188 9.72 16.45 7.88
C ASP A 188 8.27 16.91 8.13
N ARG A 189 7.60 16.38 9.17
CA ARG A 189 6.18 16.64 9.50
C ARG A 189 5.19 16.31 8.37
N VAL A 190 5.56 15.37 7.51
CA VAL A 190 4.71 14.84 6.44
C VAL A 190 3.76 13.77 6.99
N CYS A 191 4.24 12.95 7.90
CA CYS A 191 3.46 11.92 8.60
C CYS A 191 3.43 12.20 10.11
N ARG A 192 2.34 11.82 10.76
CA ARG A 192 2.24 11.84 12.22
C ARG A 192 3.08 10.71 12.82
N SER A 193 3.69 10.96 13.98
CA SER A 193 4.35 9.92 14.76
C SER A 193 3.30 8.93 15.29
N PRO A 194 3.39 7.63 14.97
CA PRO A 194 2.49 6.64 15.54
C PRO A 194 2.82 6.41 17.02
N LYS A 195 1.79 6.32 17.86
CA LYS A 195 1.90 5.83 19.24
C LYS A 195 1.35 4.41 19.24
N ILE A 196 2.23 3.43 19.42
CA ILE A 196 1.86 2.02 19.46
C ILE A 196 1.67 1.64 20.92
N VAL A 197 0.53 1.06 21.26
CA VAL A 197 0.24 0.46 22.54
C VAL A 197 -0.02 -1.02 22.30
N LEU A 198 0.78 -1.86 22.91
CA LEU A 198 0.59 -3.30 22.92
C LEU A 198 -0.17 -3.65 24.21
N VAL A 199 -1.22 -4.41 24.07
CA VAL A 199 -2.00 -4.92 25.19
C VAL A 199 -1.81 -6.42 25.25
N ASP A 200 -1.25 -6.90 26.33
CA ASP A 200 -1.18 -8.32 26.67
C ASP A 200 -1.94 -8.56 27.97
N ASN A 201 -2.46 -9.74 28.17
CA ASN A 201 -3.19 -10.11 29.36
C ASN A 201 -2.26 -10.86 30.31
N GLU A 202 -2.09 -10.35 31.52
CA GLU A 202 -1.29 -10.99 32.57
C GLU A 202 -2.01 -12.22 33.19
N HIS A 203 -3.34 -12.32 33.02
CA HIS A 203 -4.14 -13.43 33.51
C HIS A 203 -5.15 -13.87 32.47
N LEU A 204 -4.80 -14.89 31.69
CA LEU A 204 -5.71 -15.58 30.79
C LEU A 204 -6.12 -16.90 31.42
N THR A 205 -7.41 -17.13 31.55
CA THR A 205 -7.96 -18.33 32.18
C THR A 205 -8.77 -19.10 31.15
N ILE A 206 -8.45 -20.37 30.95
CA ILE A 206 -9.29 -21.31 30.18
C ILE A 206 -10.00 -22.20 31.19
N THR A 207 -11.32 -22.17 31.16
CA THR A 207 -12.15 -23.08 31.96
C THR A 207 -12.51 -24.28 31.09
N GLY A 208 -11.82 -25.40 31.29
CA GLY A 208 -12.15 -26.68 30.70
C GLY A 208 -13.11 -27.45 31.57
N SER A 209 -13.63 -28.59 31.05
CA SER A 209 -14.59 -29.47 31.78
C SER A 209 -14.02 -30.12 33.04
N LYS A 210 -12.70 -30.02 33.29
CA LYS A 210 -12.02 -30.65 34.42
C LYS A 210 -10.98 -29.81 35.14
N GLU A 211 -10.46 -28.76 34.51
CA GLU A 211 -9.38 -27.92 35.10
C GLU A 211 -9.48 -26.47 34.63
N VAL A 212 -9.10 -25.57 35.52
CA VAL A 212 -8.90 -24.14 35.21
C VAL A 212 -7.41 -23.92 35.08
N GLN A 213 -6.98 -23.52 33.90
CA GLN A 213 -5.57 -23.20 33.61
C GLN A 213 -5.41 -21.70 33.43
N SER A 214 -4.40 -21.11 34.08
CA SER A 214 -4.09 -19.69 33.98
C SER A 214 -2.76 -19.49 33.27
N PHE A 215 -2.69 -18.49 32.39
CA PHE A 215 -1.53 -18.15 31.57
C PHE A 215 -1.15 -16.70 31.81
N SER A 216 0.14 -16.41 31.81
CA SER A 216 0.68 -15.07 32.06
C SER A 216 0.72 -14.20 30.79
N SER A 217 0.47 -14.79 29.62
CA SER A 217 0.45 -14.08 28.33
C SER A 217 -0.30 -14.85 27.25
N ILE A 218 -0.73 -14.16 26.21
CA ILE A 218 -1.32 -14.77 25.00
C ILE A 218 -0.34 -15.74 24.34
N LEU A 219 0.95 -15.39 24.30
CA LEU A 219 1.99 -16.25 23.71
C LEU A 219 2.16 -17.57 24.47
N GLU A 220 2.10 -17.53 25.79
CA GLU A 220 2.17 -18.72 26.63
C GLU A 220 0.97 -19.62 26.39
N LEU A 221 -0.24 -19.05 26.39
CA LEU A 221 -1.48 -19.74 26.10
C LEU A 221 -1.43 -20.44 24.73
N LEU A 222 -1.00 -19.76 23.68
CA LEU A 222 -0.91 -20.33 22.35
C LEU A 222 0.13 -21.44 22.22
N LYS A 223 1.22 -21.40 23.00
CA LYS A 223 2.26 -22.44 23.01
C LYS A 223 1.83 -23.69 23.77
N GLN A 224 1.07 -23.53 24.86
CA GLN A 224 0.74 -24.61 25.78
C GLN A 224 -0.62 -25.24 25.50
N THR A 225 -1.46 -24.61 24.68
CA THR A 225 -2.81 -25.10 24.37
C THR A 225 -3.03 -25.24 22.86
N LYS A 226 -4.11 -25.93 22.48
CA LYS A 226 -4.59 -25.99 21.09
C LYS A 226 -5.47 -24.79 20.70
N THR A 227 -5.55 -23.78 21.56
CA THR A 227 -6.35 -22.57 21.32
C THR A 227 -5.74 -21.76 20.20
N SER A 228 -6.54 -21.35 19.24
CA SER A 228 -6.09 -20.51 18.14
C SER A 228 -6.15 -19.02 18.54
N TYR A 229 -5.30 -18.19 17.94
CA TYR A 229 -5.40 -16.73 18.08
C TYR A 229 -6.80 -16.20 17.72
N GLN A 230 -7.44 -16.82 16.72
CA GLN A 230 -8.80 -16.46 16.34
C GLN A 230 -9.82 -16.69 17.46
N SER A 231 -9.67 -17.73 18.26
CA SER A 231 -10.56 -17.99 19.40
C SER A 231 -10.45 -16.89 20.46
N ILE A 232 -9.24 -16.36 20.67
CA ILE A 232 -9.00 -15.27 21.63
C ILE A 232 -9.65 -13.97 21.15
N ILE A 233 -9.44 -13.58 19.90
CA ILE A 233 -9.99 -12.34 19.34
C ILE A 233 -11.52 -12.36 19.17
N HIS A 234 -12.15 -13.54 19.19
CA HIS A 234 -13.60 -13.69 19.15
C HIS A 234 -14.23 -13.86 20.54
N ASN A 235 -13.42 -13.90 21.61
CA ASN A 235 -13.92 -13.94 22.98
C ASN A 235 -14.54 -12.59 23.35
N ASP A 236 -15.74 -12.64 23.93
CA ASP A 236 -16.52 -11.41 24.22
C ASP A 236 -15.84 -10.52 25.26
N GLU A 237 -15.34 -11.09 26.35
CA GLU A 237 -14.68 -10.34 27.41
C GLU A 237 -13.39 -9.68 26.93
N ALA A 238 -12.59 -10.41 26.14
CA ALA A 238 -11.36 -9.86 25.55
C ALA A 238 -11.67 -8.70 24.57
N MET A 239 -12.72 -8.85 23.75
CA MET A 239 -13.15 -7.77 22.85
C MET A 239 -13.66 -6.57 23.59
N GLU A 240 -14.52 -6.75 24.59
CA GLU A 240 -15.06 -5.65 25.40
C GLU A 240 -13.94 -4.90 26.10
N TYR A 241 -12.97 -5.60 26.68
CA TYR A 241 -11.80 -4.97 27.32
C TYR A 241 -10.99 -4.12 26.33
N LEU A 242 -10.60 -4.70 25.18
CA LEU A 242 -9.82 -3.98 24.15
C LEU A 242 -10.58 -2.79 23.58
N LEU A 243 -11.88 -2.93 23.31
CA LEU A 243 -12.72 -1.84 22.82
C LEU A 243 -12.87 -0.75 23.86
N GLY A 244 -13.01 -1.11 25.14
CA GLY A 244 -13.04 -0.18 26.26
C GLY A 244 -11.77 0.68 26.34
N LEU A 245 -10.59 0.07 26.25
CA LEU A 245 -9.31 0.80 26.19
C LEU A 245 -9.25 1.75 24.99
N GLY A 246 -9.71 1.28 23.81
CA GLY A 246 -9.77 2.09 22.59
C GLY A 246 -10.72 3.29 22.74
N CYS A 247 -11.92 3.06 23.30
CA CYS A 247 -12.90 4.12 23.54
C CYS A 247 -12.40 5.16 24.54
N ASN A 248 -11.76 4.74 25.63
CA ASN A 248 -11.17 5.65 26.62
C ASN A 248 -10.04 6.48 25.98
N LYS A 249 -9.20 5.86 25.16
CA LYS A 249 -8.16 6.58 24.44
C LYS A 249 -8.75 7.59 23.44
N LEU A 250 -9.78 7.18 22.70
CA LEU A 250 -10.48 8.06 21.76
C LEU A 250 -11.12 9.25 22.48
N ALA A 251 -11.75 9.01 23.64
CA ALA A 251 -12.33 10.07 24.45
C ALA A 251 -11.26 11.10 24.89
N SER A 252 -10.09 10.63 25.33
CA SER A 252 -8.98 11.54 25.67
C SER A 252 -8.46 12.36 24.48
N ILE A 253 -8.41 11.77 23.29
CA ILE A 253 -8.00 12.49 22.06
C ILE A 253 -9.05 13.53 21.65
N ARG A 254 -10.33 13.24 21.87
CA ARG A 254 -11.44 14.15 21.52
C ARG A 254 -11.49 15.41 22.39
N LEU A 255 -10.80 15.44 23.52
CA LEU A 255 -10.65 16.68 24.31
C LEU A 255 -9.88 17.76 23.52
N GLU A 256 -8.89 17.35 22.71
CA GLU A 256 -8.09 18.26 21.88
C GLU A 256 -8.57 18.29 20.42
N SER A 257 -9.16 17.21 19.94
CA SER A 257 -9.62 17.02 18.57
C SER A 257 -11.04 16.44 18.56
N PRO A 258 -12.09 17.24 18.71
CA PRO A 258 -13.47 16.78 18.90
C PRO A 258 -13.99 15.84 17.79
N ASN A 259 -13.49 15.98 16.57
CA ASN A 259 -13.87 15.17 15.42
C ASN A 259 -12.98 13.93 15.22
N ALA A 260 -12.13 13.57 16.19
CA ALA A 260 -11.30 12.38 16.08
C ALA A 260 -12.15 11.11 15.96
N GLY A 261 -11.85 10.28 14.96
CA GLY A 261 -12.45 8.97 14.74
C GLY A 261 -11.53 7.83 15.17
N GLY A 262 -12.12 6.67 15.43
CA GLY A 262 -11.42 5.40 15.66
C GLY A 262 -11.62 4.46 14.48
N LEU A 263 -10.64 3.61 14.20
CA LEU A 263 -10.73 2.50 13.25
C LEU A 263 -10.45 1.20 13.98
N VAL A 264 -11.35 0.23 13.85
CA VAL A 264 -11.16 -1.13 14.35
C VAL A 264 -11.07 -2.08 13.16
N VAL A 265 -9.97 -2.83 13.09
CA VAL A 265 -9.77 -3.84 12.04
C VAL A 265 -10.25 -5.19 12.57
N ALA A 266 -11.29 -5.74 11.94
CA ALA A 266 -11.90 -7.01 12.32
C ALA A 266 -11.35 -8.16 11.45
N ALA A 267 -11.39 -9.39 12.00
CA ALA A 267 -10.93 -10.59 11.29
C ALA A 267 -11.88 -11.05 10.16
N SER A 268 -13.15 -10.64 10.21
CA SER A 268 -14.18 -10.97 9.22
C SER A 268 -15.34 -9.99 9.28
N VAL A 269 -16.20 -10.01 8.25
CA VAL A 269 -17.44 -9.21 8.24
C VAL A 269 -18.36 -9.53 9.43
N GLN A 270 -18.47 -10.81 9.79
CA GLN A 270 -19.26 -11.22 10.97
C GLN A 270 -18.66 -10.68 12.27
N HIS A 271 -17.33 -10.74 12.40
CA HIS A 271 -16.60 -10.15 13.53
C HIS A 271 -16.81 -8.62 13.58
N ALA A 272 -16.75 -7.93 12.44
CA ALA A 272 -17.03 -6.50 12.37
C ALA A 272 -18.44 -6.13 12.87
N LYS A 273 -19.46 -6.93 12.48
CA LYS A 273 -20.84 -6.74 12.95
C LYS A 273 -20.96 -6.92 14.48
N LYS A 274 -20.25 -7.91 15.04
CA LYS A 274 -20.22 -8.16 16.48
C LYS A 274 -19.58 -6.98 17.22
N ILE A 275 -18.42 -6.51 16.75
CA ILE A 275 -17.73 -5.33 17.30
C ILE A 275 -18.61 -4.09 17.21
N GLN A 276 -19.26 -3.85 16.08
CA GLN A 276 -20.18 -2.72 15.91
C GLN A 276 -21.29 -2.76 16.96
N LYS A 277 -21.90 -3.94 17.16
CA LYS A 277 -22.96 -4.12 18.17
C LYS A 277 -22.44 -3.75 19.57
N ILE A 278 -21.26 -4.24 19.97
CA ILE A 278 -20.65 -3.91 21.28
C ILE A 278 -20.41 -2.39 21.41
N LEU A 279 -19.79 -1.78 20.39
CA LEU A 279 -19.51 -0.34 20.37
C LEU A 279 -20.78 0.51 20.53
N VAL A 280 -21.88 0.12 19.86
CA VAL A 280 -23.16 0.86 19.93
C VAL A 280 -23.87 0.61 21.26
N THR A 281 -23.98 -0.64 21.70
CA THR A 281 -24.83 -1.00 22.85
C THR A 281 -24.15 -0.77 24.19
N GLN A 282 -22.86 -1.02 24.31
CA GLN A 282 -22.14 -0.92 25.58
C GLN A 282 -21.35 0.38 25.72
N PHE A 283 -20.70 0.83 24.63
CA PHE A 283 -19.85 2.03 24.65
C PHE A 283 -20.54 3.28 24.08
N HIS A 284 -21.79 3.18 23.62
CA HIS A 284 -22.57 4.28 23.05
C HIS A 284 -21.84 5.04 21.93
N GLN A 285 -20.99 4.35 21.16
CA GLN A 285 -20.28 4.93 20.04
C GLN A 285 -21.09 4.78 18.74
N SER A 286 -21.10 5.80 17.89
CA SER A 286 -21.56 5.67 16.52
C SER A 286 -20.50 4.90 15.72
N ALA A 287 -20.87 3.77 15.12
CA ALA A 287 -19.96 2.90 14.39
C ALA A 287 -20.57 2.45 13.07
N ALA A 288 -19.81 2.58 11.97
CA ALA A 288 -20.16 2.08 10.65
C ALA A 288 -19.20 0.95 10.25
N ILE A 289 -19.68 0.02 9.42
CA ILE A 289 -18.85 -1.04 8.85
C ILE A 289 -18.47 -0.61 7.43
N GLY A 290 -17.16 -0.57 7.15
CA GLY A 290 -16.60 -0.46 5.80
C GLY A 290 -16.23 -1.86 5.29
N THR A 291 -16.61 -2.19 4.07
CA THR A 291 -16.24 -3.43 3.35
C THR A 291 -15.38 -3.12 2.16
#